data_246d607cd549bd40a4b5d299a17e9c7f
#
_entry.id   246d607cd549bd40a4b5d299a17e9c7f
#
_cell.length_a   1.000
_cell.length_b   1.000
_cell.length_c   1.000
_cell.angle_alpha   90.00
_cell.angle_beta   90.00
_cell.angle_gamma   90.00
#
_symmetry.space_group_name_H-M   'P 1'
#
loop_
_entity.id
_entity.type
_entity.pdbx_description
1 polymer ?
#
loop_
_entity_poly.entity_id
_entity_poly.type
_entity_poly.pdbx_seq_one_letter_code
_entity_poly.pdbx_strand_id
1 'polypeptide(L)'
;SDQYEVVEFPAILEVKNKKTDRYVEKPLWPEFFDLEALLRTKASMPTFQWNAQYQQNPTSEEASIVKRDWWNLWEQDSPPSSEYLIMSLDAAAETHNRADYTALTTWGVFFNEDTNAYNIILLNSIKKRMEFPELKTLAMEEYAEWEPDAFIVEKKSAGTALYQEMRRMG
;
A
#
# COMPACT_ATOMS: atom_id res chain seq x y z
N SER A 1 -12.53 -23.10 14.52
CA SER A 1 -11.49 -22.36 13.76
C SER A 1 -11.14 -23.20 12.55
N ASP A 2 -11.60 -22.75 11.39
CA ASP A 2 -11.29 -23.41 10.12
C ASP A 2 -9.81 -23.25 9.86
N GLN A 3 -9.08 -24.35 9.94
CA GLN A 3 -7.68 -24.41 9.52
C GLN A 3 -7.69 -24.53 8.00
N TYR A 4 -7.27 -23.46 7.32
CA TYR A 4 -7.00 -23.52 5.89
C TYR A 4 -5.62 -24.13 5.65
N GLU A 5 -5.55 -25.11 4.76
CA GLU A 5 -4.28 -25.61 4.24
C GLU A 5 -3.84 -24.73 3.08
N VAL A 6 -2.68 -24.09 3.21
CA VAL A 6 -2.08 -23.29 2.14
C VAL A 6 -1.20 -24.19 1.31
N VAL A 7 -1.52 -24.34 0.03
CA VAL A 7 -0.73 -25.13 -0.93
C VAL A 7 -0.06 -24.15 -1.90
N GLU A 8 1.27 -24.19 -1.98
CA GLU A 8 2.08 -23.32 -2.83
C GLU A 8 2.78 -24.13 -3.92
N PHE A 9 2.81 -23.60 -5.14
CA PHE A 9 3.48 -24.19 -6.30
C PHE A 9 4.46 -23.17 -6.92
N PRO A 10 5.59 -22.89 -6.27
CA PRO A 10 6.57 -21.95 -6.81
C PRO A 10 7.19 -22.48 -8.09
N ALA A 11 7.36 -21.62 -9.11
CA ALA A 11 7.90 -22.02 -10.41
C ALA A 11 9.34 -22.54 -10.33
N ILE A 12 10.13 -22.02 -9.38
CA ILE A 12 11.48 -22.49 -9.06
C ILE A 12 11.50 -22.97 -7.61
N LEU A 13 11.90 -24.22 -7.42
CA LEU A 13 12.07 -24.87 -6.13
C LEU A 13 13.54 -24.86 -5.72
N GLU A 14 13.80 -24.58 -4.45
CA GLU A 14 15.11 -24.84 -3.84
C GLU A 14 15.13 -26.25 -3.24
N VAL A 15 15.87 -27.15 -3.83
CA VAL A 15 15.96 -28.55 -3.43
C VAL A 15 17.35 -28.86 -2.90
N LYS A 16 17.43 -29.43 -1.71
CA LYS A 16 18.71 -29.86 -1.14
C LYS A 16 19.28 -31.04 -1.91
N ASN A 17 20.44 -30.87 -2.50
CA ASN A 17 21.15 -31.95 -3.18
C ASN A 17 21.77 -32.89 -2.15
N LYS A 18 21.28 -34.12 -2.10
CA LYS A 18 21.70 -35.13 -1.14
C LYS A 18 23.19 -35.52 -1.21
N LYS A 19 23.87 -35.27 -2.35
CA LYS A 19 25.28 -35.63 -2.53
C LYS A 19 26.24 -34.51 -2.13
N THR A 20 25.84 -33.25 -2.30
CA THR A 20 26.68 -32.08 -2.09
C THR A 20 26.31 -31.24 -0.88
N ASP A 21 25.20 -31.60 -0.23
CA ASP A 21 24.57 -30.87 0.91
C ASP A 21 24.24 -29.39 0.60
N ARG A 22 24.24 -29.02 -0.68
CA ARG A 22 23.94 -27.67 -1.17
C ARG A 22 22.51 -27.59 -1.72
N TYR A 23 21.89 -26.44 -1.61
CA TYR A 23 20.63 -26.14 -2.28
C TYR A 23 20.86 -25.88 -3.75
N VAL A 24 20.01 -26.43 -4.61
CA VAL A 24 20.02 -26.21 -6.05
C VAL A 24 18.62 -25.80 -6.51
N GLU A 25 18.56 -24.83 -7.42
CA GLU A 25 17.32 -24.41 -8.04
C GLU A 25 16.84 -25.45 -9.06
N LYS A 26 15.57 -25.80 -9.01
CA LYS A 26 14.93 -26.69 -9.99
C LYS A 26 13.58 -26.10 -10.40
N PRO A 27 13.22 -26.18 -11.70
CA PRO A 27 11.88 -25.80 -12.12
C PRO A 27 10.86 -26.79 -11.56
N LEU A 28 9.69 -26.29 -11.17
CA LEU A 28 8.57 -27.11 -10.71
C LEU A 28 8.10 -28.06 -11.83
N TRP A 29 8.08 -27.57 -13.06
CA TRP A 29 7.53 -28.29 -14.20
C TRP A 29 8.49 -28.25 -15.42
N PRO A 30 9.59 -29.04 -15.36
CA PRO A 30 10.68 -28.97 -16.35
C PRO A 30 10.27 -29.33 -17.79
N GLU A 31 9.17 -30.07 -17.98
CA GLU A 31 8.66 -30.44 -19.30
C GLU A 31 8.07 -29.24 -20.05
N PHE A 32 7.63 -28.20 -19.34
CA PHE A 32 7.06 -26.99 -19.94
C PHE A 32 8.01 -25.81 -19.91
N PHE A 33 8.71 -25.63 -18.78
CA PHE A 33 9.65 -24.52 -18.58
C PHE A 33 10.91 -25.04 -17.95
N ASP A 34 12.01 -24.98 -18.70
CA ASP A 34 13.32 -25.25 -18.14
C ASP A 34 13.79 -24.10 -17.22
N LEU A 35 14.82 -24.35 -16.44
CA LEU A 35 15.33 -23.37 -15.49
C LEU A 35 15.84 -22.09 -16.19
N GLU A 36 16.45 -22.24 -17.36
CA GLU A 36 17.01 -21.11 -18.12
C GLU A 36 15.88 -20.18 -18.61
N ALA A 37 14.77 -20.74 -19.12
CA ALA A 37 13.62 -19.96 -19.54
C ALA A 37 12.99 -19.20 -18.35
N LEU A 38 12.86 -19.85 -17.18
CA LEU A 38 12.35 -19.22 -15.98
C LEU A 38 13.28 -18.10 -15.48
N LEU A 39 14.58 -18.28 -15.51
CA LEU A 39 15.55 -17.25 -15.13
C LEU A 39 15.55 -16.06 -16.11
N ARG A 40 15.37 -16.30 -17.42
CA ARG A 40 15.16 -15.22 -18.40
C ARG A 40 13.88 -14.42 -18.10
N THR A 41 12.79 -15.11 -17.81
CA THR A 41 11.52 -14.46 -17.43
C THR A 41 11.69 -13.64 -16.15
N LYS A 42 12.35 -14.20 -15.12
CA LYS A 42 12.69 -13.50 -13.89
C LYS A 42 13.48 -12.21 -14.14
N ALA A 43 14.46 -12.26 -15.03
CA ALA A 43 15.27 -11.10 -15.37
C ALA A 43 14.54 -10.02 -16.19
N SER A 44 13.43 -10.37 -16.84
CA SER A 44 12.64 -9.46 -17.69
C SER A 44 11.54 -8.70 -16.96
N MET A 45 11.30 -8.99 -15.69
CA MET A 45 10.22 -8.38 -14.90
C MET A 45 10.71 -7.93 -13.52
N PRO A 46 9.99 -7.00 -12.86
CA PRO A 46 10.28 -6.60 -11.49
C PRO A 46 10.20 -7.78 -10.51
N THR A 47 11.10 -7.81 -9.52
CA THR A 47 11.20 -8.90 -8.53
C THR A 47 9.88 -9.18 -7.81
N PHE A 48 9.12 -8.13 -7.44
CA PHE A 48 7.83 -8.30 -6.77
C PHE A 48 6.81 -9.04 -7.65
N GLN A 49 6.82 -8.74 -8.95
CA GLN A 49 5.92 -9.37 -9.91
C GLN A 49 6.28 -10.84 -10.14
N TRP A 50 7.59 -11.13 -10.21
CA TRP A 50 8.10 -12.49 -10.23
C TRP A 50 7.67 -13.26 -8.97
N ASN A 51 7.91 -12.70 -7.79
CA ASN A 51 7.58 -13.35 -6.53
C ASN A 51 6.06 -13.62 -6.39
N ALA A 52 5.22 -12.65 -6.78
CA ALA A 52 3.77 -12.81 -6.70
C ALA A 52 3.21 -13.83 -7.71
N GLN A 53 3.65 -13.77 -8.97
CA GLN A 53 3.05 -14.54 -10.06
C GLN A 53 3.68 -15.92 -10.25
N TYR A 54 4.99 -16.02 -10.08
CA TYR A 54 5.74 -17.25 -10.33
C TYR A 54 6.16 -18.00 -9.08
N GLN A 55 6.47 -17.29 -7.99
CA GLN A 55 6.88 -17.93 -6.74
C GLN A 55 5.74 -18.06 -5.73
N GLN A 56 4.54 -17.55 -6.05
CA GLN A 56 3.35 -17.53 -5.18
C GLN A 56 3.63 -16.94 -3.79
N ASN A 57 4.66 -16.12 -3.70
CA ASN A 57 5.07 -15.42 -2.50
C ASN A 57 5.00 -13.89 -2.74
N PRO A 58 3.81 -13.28 -2.64
CA PRO A 58 3.67 -11.84 -2.76
C PRO A 58 4.29 -11.16 -1.54
N THR A 59 5.57 -10.82 -1.64
CA THR A 59 6.26 -10.08 -0.58
C THR A 59 5.80 -8.62 -0.63
N SER A 60 5.12 -8.18 0.41
CA SER A 60 4.57 -6.84 0.51
C SER A 60 5.63 -5.73 0.58
N GLU A 61 6.84 -6.03 1.06
CA GLU A 61 7.91 -5.03 1.22
C GLU A 61 8.59 -4.65 -0.10
N GLU A 62 8.81 -5.60 -1.02
CA GLU A 62 9.42 -5.31 -2.33
C GLU A 62 8.43 -4.72 -3.34
N ALA A 63 7.13 -4.97 -3.14
CA ALA A 63 6.05 -4.43 -3.98
C ALA A 63 5.57 -3.05 -3.52
N SER A 64 6.01 -2.58 -2.37
CA SER A 64 5.62 -1.28 -1.84
C SER A 64 6.23 -0.16 -2.68
N ILE A 65 5.38 0.73 -3.21
CA ILE A 65 5.81 1.96 -3.90
C ILE A 65 6.62 2.84 -2.96
N VAL A 66 6.26 2.84 -1.68
CA VAL A 66 6.96 3.54 -0.61
C VAL A 66 7.64 2.51 0.28
N LYS A 67 8.97 2.51 0.31
CA LYS A 67 9.75 1.57 1.10
C LYS A 67 9.77 1.99 2.56
N ARG A 68 9.79 0.99 3.47
CA ARG A 68 9.83 1.25 4.91
C ARG A 68 11.03 2.10 5.33
N ASP A 69 12.18 1.86 4.72
CA ASP A 69 13.44 2.58 5.01
C ASP A 69 13.40 4.06 4.59
N TRP A 70 12.38 4.49 3.86
CA TRP A 70 12.18 5.89 3.49
C TRP A 70 11.45 6.69 4.57
N TRP A 71 10.84 6.01 5.54
CA TRP A 71 10.14 6.64 6.64
C TRP A 71 11.12 6.98 7.77
N ASN A 72 11.18 8.25 8.11
CA ASN A 72 11.83 8.72 9.34
C ASN A 72 10.77 8.80 10.42
N LEU A 73 11.05 8.23 11.58
CA LEU A 73 10.15 8.32 12.72
C LEU A 73 10.38 9.66 13.42
N TRP A 74 9.27 10.31 13.80
CA TRP A 74 9.34 11.48 14.67
C TRP A 74 9.53 11.03 16.11
N GLU A 75 10.61 11.47 16.76
CA GLU A 75 11.02 10.97 18.09
C GLU A 75 10.56 11.88 19.24
N GLN A 76 9.96 13.04 18.95
CA GLN A 76 9.48 13.97 19.96
C GLN A 76 8.03 13.65 20.37
N ASP A 77 7.65 14.06 21.58
CA ASP A 77 6.32 13.80 22.16
C ASP A 77 5.18 14.49 21.41
N SER A 78 5.47 15.57 20.70
CA SER A 78 4.49 16.33 19.92
C SER A 78 4.98 16.50 18.48
N PRO A 79 4.07 16.46 17.50
CA PRO A 79 4.43 16.74 16.11
C PRO A 79 4.92 18.19 15.97
N PRO A 80 5.71 18.50 14.93
CA PRO A 80 6.12 19.87 14.67
C PRO A 80 4.92 20.74 14.30
N SER A 81 5.01 22.03 14.58
CA SER A 81 4.00 22.99 14.13
C SER A 81 3.95 22.98 12.61
N SER A 82 2.79 22.64 12.07
CA SER A 82 2.57 22.58 10.62
C SER A 82 2.11 23.94 10.11
N GLU A 83 2.73 24.42 9.04
CA GLU A 83 2.33 25.64 8.34
C GLU A 83 1.19 25.41 7.36
N TYR A 84 0.98 24.17 6.94
CA TYR A 84 -0.03 23.76 6.00
C TYR A 84 -0.48 22.33 6.26
N LEU A 85 -1.79 22.09 6.26
CA LEU A 85 -2.39 20.80 6.49
C LEU A 85 -3.02 20.26 5.18
N ILE A 86 -2.68 19.03 4.83
CA ILE A 86 -3.21 18.35 3.67
C ILE A 86 -3.92 17.09 4.11
N MET A 87 -5.17 16.93 3.71
CA MET A 87 -5.91 15.68 3.84
C MET A 87 -6.02 15.01 2.48
N SER A 88 -5.84 13.69 2.43
CA SER A 88 -5.95 12.90 1.20
C SER A 88 -6.82 11.68 1.40
N LEU A 89 -7.78 11.49 0.49
CA LEU A 89 -8.73 10.39 0.49
C LEU A 89 -8.62 9.56 -0.79
N ASP A 90 -8.34 8.28 -0.63
CA ASP A 90 -8.52 7.24 -1.63
C ASP A 90 -9.76 6.42 -1.26
N ALA A 91 -10.85 6.66 -1.98
CA ALA A 91 -12.14 6.03 -1.72
C ALA A 91 -12.28 4.73 -2.52
N ALA A 92 -12.62 3.64 -1.83
CA ALA A 92 -12.91 2.37 -2.47
C ALA A 92 -13.99 2.48 -3.55
N ALA A 93 -13.81 1.76 -4.66
CA ALA A 93 -14.85 1.61 -5.67
C ALA A 93 -15.98 0.73 -5.11
N GLU A 94 -17.22 1.18 -5.28
CA GLU A 94 -18.41 0.37 -4.98
C GLU A 94 -18.47 -0.82 -5.95
N THR A 95 -18.00 -1.99 -5.55
CA THR A 95 -18.25 -3.23 -6.28
C THR A 95 -18.62 -4.35 -5.31
N HIS A 96 -19.72 -4.99 -5.65
CA HIS A 96 -20.34 -6.08 -4.90
C HIS A 96 -19.34 -7.15 -4.44
N ASN A 97 -19.41 -7.51 -3.17
CA ASN A 97 -18.82 -8.66 -2.49
C ASN A 97 -17.33 -8.65 -2.07
N ARG A 98 -16.50 -7.67 -2.47
CA ARG A 98 -15.16 -7.44 -1.88
C ARG A 98 -14.87 -5.94 -1.91
N ALA A 99 -15.50 -5.20 -1.01
CA ALA A 99 -15.19 -3.77 -0.88
C ALA A 99 -13.68 -3.61 -0.62
N ASP A 100 -13.02 -2.84 -1.48
CA ASP A 100 -11.65 -2.42 -1.25
C ASP A 100 -11.54 -1.54 -0.01
N TYR A 101 -10.34 -1.31 0.47
CA TYR A 101 -10.14 -0.41 1.60
C TYR A 101 -10.23 1.04 1.13
N THR A 102 -10.94 1.85 1.90
CA THR A 102 -10.82 3.29 1.86
C THR A 102 -9.65 3.71 2.76
N ALA A 103 -8.83 4.63 2.29
CA ALA A 103 -7.74 5.22 3.05
C ALA A 103 -7.88 6.74 3.13
N LEU A 104 -7.86 7.29 4.35
CA LEU A 104 -7.83 8.72 4.61
C LEU A 104 -6.56 9.03 5.40
N THR A 105 -5.79 10.02 4.94
CA THR A 105 -4.54 10.42 5.58
C THR A 105 -4.50 11.91 5.77
N THR A 106 -3.94 12.36 6.91
CA THR A 106 -3.73 13.78 7.22
C THR A 106 -2.24 14.04 7.39
N TRP A 107 -1.75 15.06 6.69
CA TRP A 107 -0.34 15.41 6.59
C TRP A 107 -0.13 16.84 7.00
N GLY A 108 0.92 17.07 7.79
CA GLY A 108 1.42 18.40 8.10
C GLY A 108 2.66 18.73 7.27
N VAL A 109 2.70 19.93 6.71
CA VAL A 109 3.88 20.49 6.07
C VAL A 109 4.56 21.40 7.06
N PHE A 110 5.83 21.21 7.34
CA PHE A 110 6.61 21.99 8.30
C PHE A 110 8.01 22.31 7.78
N PHE A 111 8.54 23.42 8.20
CA PHE A 111 9.93 23.79 7.90
C PHE A 111 10.86 23.11 8.89
N ASN A 112 11.85 22.37 8.40
CA ASN A 112 12.86 21.72 9.21
C ASN A 112 14.15 22.56 9.17
N GLU A 113 14.51 23.15 10.31
CA GLU A 113 15.67 24.03 10.45
C GLU A 113 16.99 23.28 10.24
N ASP A 114 17.07 22.00 10.64
CA ASP A 114 18.28 21.20 10.52
C ASP A 114 18.63 20.91 9.06
N THR A 115 17.62 20.68 8.23
CA THR A 115 17.78 20.40 6.80
C THR A 115 17.62 21.64 5.93
N ASN A 116 17.15 22.75 6.51
CA ASN A 116 16.78 23.99 5.83
C ASN A 116 15.82 23.74 4.65
N ALA A 117 14.82 22.88 4.86
CA ALA A 117 13.86 22.44 3.83
C ALA A 117 12.47 22.18 4.43
N TYR A 118 11.44 22.27 3.57
CA TYR A 118 10.12 21.82 3.92
C TYR A 118 10.06 20.30 3.91
N ASN A 119 9.50 19.73 4.96
CA ASN A 119 9.24 18.32 5.14
C ASN A 119 7.74 18.07 5.34
N ILE A 120 7.31 16.83 5.20
CA ILE A 120 5.94 16.41 5.50
C ILE A 120 5.96 15.39 6.63
N ILE A 121 4.96 15.45 7.49
CA ILE A 121 4.74 14.49 8.57
C ILE A 121 3.33 13.91 8.46
N LEU A 122 3.21 12.59 8.60
CA LEU A 122 1.92 11.93 8.70
C LEU A 122 1.38 12.11 10.11
N LEU A 123 0.27 12.83 10.23
CA LEU A 123 -0.38 13.14 11.50
C LEU A 123 -1.47 12.13 11.85
N ASN A 124 -2.25 11.70 10.85
CA ASN A 124 -3.31 10.70 11.01
C ASN A 124 -3.42 9.80 9.80
N SER A 125 -3.81 8.53 10.03
CA SER A 125 -4.03 7.55 8.97
C SER A 125 -5.16 6.59 9.34
N ILE A 126 -6.22 6.59 8.55
CA ILE A 126 -7.38 5.72 8.69
C ILE A 126 -7.45 4.82 7.47
N LYS A 127 -7.48 3.50 7.70
CA LYS A 127 -7.71 2.50 6.65
C LYS A 127 -8.82 1.57 7.07
N LYS A 128 -9.98 1.67 6.42
CA LYS A 128 -11.17 0.91 6.79
C LYS A 128 -11.99 0.56 5.55
N ARG A 129 -12.70 -0.56 5.60
CA ARG A 129 -13.77 -0.88 4.64
C ARG A 129 -15.05 -0.24 5.14
N MET A 130 -15.69 0.55 4.30
CA MET A 130 -16.92 1.26 4.65
C MET A 130 -17.76 1.55 3.42
N GLU A 131 -19.05 1.72 3.64
CA GLU A 131 -19.97 2.17 2.60
C GLU A 131 -20.02 3.70 2.51
N PHE A 132 -20.58 4.22 1.42
CA PHE A 132 -20.60 5.65 1.15
C PHE A 132 -21.18 6.53 2.28
N PRO A 133 -22.26 6.16 2.97
CA PRO A 133 -22.76 6.97 4.10
C PRO A 133 -21.77 7.11 5.26
N GLU A 134 -21.06 6.01 5.60
CA GLU A 134 -20.02 6.02 6.63
C GLU A 134 -18.79 6.82 6.17
N LEU A 135 -18.42 6.68 4.90
CA LEU A 135 -17.33 7.45 4.29
C LEU A 135 -17.60 8.95 4.35
N LYS A 136 -18.84 9.37 4.02
CA LYS A 136 -19.25 10.77 4.08
C LYS A 136 -19.15 11.32 5.51
N THR A 137 -19.67 10.57 6.49
CA THR A 137 -19.61 10.97 7.90
C THR A 137 -18.16 11.10 8.36
N LEU A 138 -17.33 10.08 8.11
CA LEU A 138 -15.92 10.09 8.49
C LEU A 138 -15.17 11.27 7.85
N ALA A 139 -15.35 11.48 6.55
CA ALA A 139 -14.64 12.57 5.85
C ALA A 139 -15.02 13.95 6.40
N MET A 140 -16.28 14.14 6.81
CA MET A 140 -16.74 15.39 7.41
C MET A 140 -16.22 15.59 8.83
N GLU A 141 -16.23 14.53 9.64
CA GLU A 141 -15.70 14.55 11.01
C GLU A 141 -14.21 14.89 11.01
N GLU A 142 -13.42 14.18 10.20
CA GLU A 142 -11.98 14.42 10.05
C GLU A 142 -11.68 15.82 9.45
N TYR A 143 -12.48 16.28 8.50
CA TYR A 143 -12.34 17.62 7.95
C TYR A 143 -12.60 18.70 9.01
N ALA A 144 -13.60 18.52 9.84
CA ALA A 144 -13.92 19.45 10.93
C ALA A 144 -12.89 19.41 12.07
N GLU A 145 -12.29 18.24 12.34
CA GLU A 145 -11.27 18.06 13.38
C GLU A 145 -9.94 18.68 12.98
N TRP A 146 -9.51 18.44 11.72
CA TRP A 146 -8.19 18.85 11.25
C TRP A 146 -8.17 20.21 10.57
N GLU A 147 -9.30 20.73 10.11
CA GLU A 147 -9.43 21.97 9.36
C GLU A 147 -8.34 22.12 8.27
N PRO A 148 -8.21 21.14 7.34
CA PRO A 148 -7.10 21.11 6.39
C PRO A 148 -7.16 22.27 5.40
N ASP A 149 -6.00 22.83 5.05
CA ASP A 149 -5.87 23.83 4.00
C ASP A 149 -6.18 23.28 2.61
N ALA A 150 -5.94 21.98 2.40
CA ALA A 150 -6.29 21.28 1.19
C ALA A 150 -6.84 19.88 1.47
N PHE A 151 -7.95 19.52 0.80
CA PHE A 151 -8.49 18.16 0.81
C PHE A 151 -8.45 17.58 -0.59
N ILE A 152 -7.60 16.57 -0.78
CA ILE A 152 -7.40 15.88 -2.05
C ILE A 152 -8.26 14.62 -2.06
N VAL A 153 -9.10 14.48 -3.09
CA VAL A 153 -9.99 13.32 -3.26
C VAL A 153 -9.77 12.73 -4.64
N GLU A 154 -9.51 11.42 -4.74
CA GLU A 154 -9.42 10.76 -6.03
C GLU A 154 -10.76 10.81 -6.75
N LYS A 155 -10.77 11.30 -8.00
CA LYS A 155 -11.99 11.48 -8.80
C LYS A 155 -12.42 10.15 -9.44
N LYS A 156 -12.77 9.18 -8.60
CA LYS A 156 -13.36 7.88 -9.00
C LYS A 156 -14.54 7.55 -8.10
N SER A 157 -15.56 6.91 -8.65
CA SER A 157 -16.69 6.33 -7.89
C SER A 157 -17.16 7.14 -6.68
N ALA A 158 -17.02 6.62 -5.47
CA ALA A 158 -17.40 7.24 -4.22
C ALA A 158 -16.72 8.60 -3.96
N GLY A 159 -15.46 8.77 -4.38
CA GLY A 159 -14.74 10.05 -4.25
C GLY A 159 -15.39 11.18 -5.05
N THR A 160 -15.91 10.89 -6.24
CA THR A 160 -16.63 11.90 -7.03
C THR A 160 -17.93 12.34 -6.36
N ALA A 161 -18.68 11.38 -5.80
CA ALA A 161 -19.91 11.66 -5.07
C ALA A 161 -19.63 12.48 -3.80
N LEU A 162 -18.61 12.10 -3.04
CA LEU A 162 -18.18 12.82 -1.84
C LEU A 162 -17.77 14.26 -2.15
N TYR A 163 -16.95 14.47 -3.19
CA TYR A 163 -16.56 15.82 -3.62
C TYR A 163 -17.76 16.70 -3.93
N GLN A 164 -18.76 16.17 -4.65
CA GLN A 164 -19.98 16.90 -4.97
C GLN A 164 -20.78 17.26 -3.71
N GLU A 165 -20.89 16.35 -2.77
CA GLU A 165 -21.61 16.59 -1.51
C GLU A 165 -20.90 17.64 -0.64
N MET A 166 -19.60 17.53 -0.43
CA MET A 166 -18.83 18.48 0.37
C MET A 166 -18.87 19.89 -0.24
N ARG A 167 -18.77 20.01 -1.58
CA ARG A 167 -18.86 21.30 -2.27
C ARG A 167 -20.23 21.98 -2.13
N ARG A 168 -21.31 21.25 -1.89
CA ARG A 168 -22.65 21.81 -1.67
C ARG A 168 -22.82 22.37 -0.26
N MET A 169 -21.98 21.95 0.67
CA MET A 169 -22.10 22.29 2.09
C MET A 169 -21.18 23.46 2.50
N GLY A 170 -20.17 23.80 1.71
CA GLY A 170 -19.30 24.97 1.86
C GLY A 170 -19.63 26.04 0.86
#